data_3584b7b3d578f5bdbb8ad2c6f9c41853
#
_entry.id   3584b7b3d578f5bdbb8ad2c6f9c41853
#
_cell.length_a   1.000
_cell.length_b   1.000
_cell.length_c   1.000
_cell.angle_alpha   90.00
_cell.angle_beta   90.00
_cell.angle_gamma   90.00
#
_symmetry.space_group_name_H-M   'P 1'
#
loop_
_entity.id
_entity.type
_entity.pdbx_description
1 polymer ?
#
loop_
_entity_poly.entity_id
_entity_poly.type
_entity_poly.pdbx_seq_one_letter_code
_entity_poly.pdbx_strand_id
1 'polypeptide(L)'
;MKIIRFLAKSNQGSAISEFLIFTLPFFTIFLIFITAIQNKSVAVHEATNLARQVVRAFVTSPNEELARVRAFQVIDLYQSKWAQSKARVSQINLEISCNTYPCFKPGNQVTATISSESNFKASATEYVDLWR
;
A
#
# COMPACT_ATOMS: atom_id res chain seq x y z
N MET A 1 -31.23 -30.71 -1.21
CA MET A 1 -32.63 -30.38 -1.48
C MET A 1 -33.62 -30.79 -0.35
N LYS A 2 -33.25 -31.58 0.65
CA LYS A 2 -34.09 -31.92 1.80
C LYS A 2 -34.11 -30.92 2.94
N ILE A 3 -33.09 -30.05 3.06
CA ILE A 3 -32.92 -29.05 4.15
C ILE A 3 -33.90 -27.88 4.00
N ILE A 4 -34.24 -27.51 2.78
CA ILE A 4 -35.15 -26.37 2.51
C ILE A 4 -36.60 -26.69 2.89
N ARG A 5 -37.01 -27.99 2.86
CA ARG A 5 -38.36 -28.40 3.26
C ARG A 5 -38.61 -28.44 4.76
N PHE A 6 -37.55 -28.47 5.58
CA PHE A 6 -37.68 -28.51 7.03
C PHE A 6 -37.94 -27.11 7.62
N LEU A 7 -37.50 -26.07 6.92
CA LEU A 7 -37.67 -24.66 7.34
C LEU A 7 -39.07 -24.10 7.02
N ALA A 8 -39.83 -24.76 6.19
CA ALA A 8 -41.16 -24.28 5.76
C ALA A 8 -42.34 -24.70 6.67
N LYS A 9 -42.11 -25.43 7.76
CA LYS A 9 -43.19 -26.07 8.54
C LYS A 9 -43.44 -25.50 9.94
N SER A 10 -42.85 -24.35 10.33
CA SER A 10 -43.18 -23.72 11.59
C SER A 10 -43.56 -22.25 11.40
N ASN A 11 -44.84 -21.94 11.38
CA ASN A 11 -45.39 -20.58 11.28
C ASN A 11 -45.25 -19.74 12.55
N GLN A 12 -44.48 -20.18 13.53
CA GLN A 12 -44.19 -19.42 14.76
C GLN A 12 -42.67 -19.27 14.91
N GLY A 13 -42.15 -18.16 14.44
CA GLY A 13 -40.71 -17.83 14.46
C GLY A 13 -40.20 -17.34 13.13
N SER A 14 -41.06 -17.15 12.13
CA SER A 14 -40.72 -16.81 10.75
C SER A 14 -39.88 -15.53 10.62
N ALA A 15 -40.21 -14.46 11.36
CA ALA A 15 -39.56 -13.19 11.22
C ALA A 15 -38.04 -13.19 11.60
N ILE A 16 -37.69 -13.93 12.65
CA ILE A 16 -36.27 -14.01 13.10
C ILE A 16 -35.45 -14.88 12.16
N SER A 17 -36.04 -16.02 11.70
CA SER A 17 -35.34 -16.89 10.75
C SER A 17 -35.22 -16.27 9.35
N GLU A 18 -36.23 -15.58 8.87
CA GLU A 18 -36.16 -14.80 7.63
C GLU A 18 -35.13 -13.69 7.71
N PHE A 19 -35.11 -12.94 8.82
CA PHE A 19 -34.10 -11.92 9.06
C PHE A 19 -32.68 -12.49 9.03
N LEU A 20 -32.43 -13.61 9.73
CA LEU A 20 -31.12 -14.26 9.74
C LEU A 20 -30.70 -14.77 8.36
N ILE A 21 -31.62 -15.39 7.62
CA ILE A 21 -31.34 -15.96 6.30
C ILE A 21 -31.01 -14.86 5.26
N PHE A 22 -31.61 -13.70 5.34
CA PHE A 22 -31.33 -12.58 4.43
C PHE A 22 -30.20 -11.71 4.91
N THR A 23 -30.12 -11.39 6.19
CA THR A 23 -29.15 -10.44 6.74
C THR A 23 -27.73 -11.02 6.78
N LEU A 24 -27.57 -12.28 7.17
CA LEU A 24 -26.25 -12.92 7.27
C LEU A 24 -25.50 -12.98 5.92
N PRO A 25 -26.07 -13.51 4.82
CA PRO A 25 -25.34 -13.54 3.55
C PRO A 25 -25.11 -12.14 3.00
N PHE A 26 -26.06 -11.23 3.13
CA PHE A 26 -25.89 -9.86 2.68
C PHE A 26 -24.75 -9.16 3.43
N PHE A 27 -24.70 -9.29 4.75
CA PHE A 27 -23.66 -8.71 5.58
C PHE A 27 -22.29 -9.33 5.33
N THR A 28 -22.23 -10.63 5.05
CA THR A 28 -21.00 -11.33 4.71
C THR A 28 -20.42 -10.82 3.39
N ILE A 29 -21.23 -10.68 2.35
CA ILE A 29 -20.80 -10.13 1.05
C ILE A 29 -20.32 -8.69 1.23
N PHE A 30 -21.02 -7.89 2.02
CA PHE A 30 -20.65 -6.51 2.31
C PHE A 30 -19.30 -6.40 3.03
N LEU A 31 -19.04 -7.26 4.02
CA LEU A 31 -17.75 -7.32 4.71
C LEU A 31 -16.61 -7.72 3.78
N ILE A 32 -16.82 -8.72 2.91
CA ILE A 32 -15.81 -9.11 1.91
C ILE A 32 -15.50 -7.94 0.98
N PHE A 33 -16.50 -7.21 0.54
CA PHE A 33 -16.31 -6.05 -0.33
C PHE A 33 -15.52 -4.93 0.35
N ILE A 34 -15.86 -4.59 1.60
CA ILE A 34 -15.13 -3.58 2.38
C ILE A 34 -13.67 -3.99 2.61
N THR A 35 -13.42 -5.24 3.00
CA THR A 35 -12.05 -5.72 3.23
C THR A 35 -11.21 -5.69 1.96
N ALA A 36 -11.79 -6.00 0.81
CA ALA A 36 -11.10 -5.92 -0.48
C ALA A 36 -10.69 -4.48 -0.85
N ILE A 37 -11.56 -3.49 -0.58
CA ILE A 37 -11.25 -2.07 -0.80
C ILE A 37 -10.18 -1.59 0.17
N GLN A 38 -10.28 -1.94 1.46
CA GLN A 38 -9.31 -1.53 2.47
C GLN A 38 -7.91 -2.04 2.17
N ASN A 39 -7.76 -3.28 1.74
CA ASN A 39 -6.45 -3.86 1.40
C ASN A 39 -5.75 -3.08 0.27
N LYS A 40 -6.48 -2.65 -0.76
CA LYS A 40 -5.91 -1.80 -1.82
C LYS A 40 -5.50 -0.41 -1.31
N SER A 41 -6.35 0.20 -0.49
CA SER A 41 -6.07 1.52 0.08
C SER A 41 -4.83 1.53 0.96
N VAL A 42 -4.70 0.54 1.85
CA VAL A 42 -3.53 0.38 2.73
C VAL A 42 -2.24 0.24 1.91
N ALA A 43 -2.23 -0.60 0.88
CA ALA A 43 -1.06 -0.80 0.03
C ALA A 43 -0.59 0.49 -0.66
N VAL A 44 -1.51 1.31 -1.16
CA VAL A 44 -1.19 2.60 -1.78
C VAL A 44 -0.64 3.60 -0.75
N HIS A 45 -1.23 3.67 0.44
CA HIS A 45 -0.76 4.54 1.51
C HIS A 45 0.64 4.15 1.99
N GLU A 46 0.91 2.87 2.16
CA GLU A 46 2.23 2.37 2.55
C GLU A 46 3.27 2.68 1.48
N ALA A 47 2.96 2.46 0.21
CA ALA A 47 3.85 2.80 -0.89
C ALA A 47 4.14 4.30 -0.97
N THR A 48 3.15 5.16 -0.73
CA THR A 48 3.33 6.61 -0.70
C THR A 48 4.22 7.03 0.47
N ASN A 49 4.03 6.44 1.64
CA ASN A 49 4.88 6.71 2.80
C ASN A 49 6.31 6.26 2.57
N LEU A 50 6.50 5.09 1.94
CA LEU A 50 7.82 4.60 1.57
C LEU A 50 8.51 5.53 0.55
N ALA A 51 7.79 5.98 -0.49
CA ALA A 51 8.32 6.95 -1.46
C ALA A 51 8.78 8.25 -0.79
N ARG A 52 8.01 8.76 0.18
CA ARG A 52 8.40 9.94 0.97
C ARG A 52 9.65 9.71 1.80
N GLN A 53 9.79 8.54 2.43
CA GLN A 53 10.99 8.21 3.21
C GLN A 53 12.23 8.11 2.31
N VAL A 54 12.08 7.49 1.15
CA VAL A 54 13.16 7.34 0.17
C VAL A 54 13.62 8.70 -0.36
N VAL A 55 12.71 9.55 -0.80
CA VAL A 55 13.08 10.86 -1.34
C VAL A 55 13.68 11.76 -0.26
N ARG A 56 13.19 11.70 0.99
CA ARG A 56 13.81 12.40 2.12
C ARG A 56 15.20 11.89 2.41
N ALA A 57 15.42 10.58 2.46
CA ALA A 57 16.75 10.01 2.64
C ALA A 57 17.71 10.46 1.53
N PHE A 58 17.22 10.62 0.31
CA PHE A 58 17.99 11.13 -0.82
C PHE A 58 18.37 12.60 -0.60
N VAL A 59 17.39 13.50 -0.44
CA VAL A 59 17.66 14.96 -0.39
C VAL A 59 18.38 15.42 0.87
N THR A 60 18.30 14.67 1.98
CA THR A 60 19.02 15.00 3.23
C THR A 60 20.44 14.43 3.30
N SER A 61 20.88 13.68 2.28
CA SER A 61 22.23 13.11 2.26
C SER A 61 23.29 14.16 1.92
N PRO A 62 24.53 14.01 2.40
CA PRO A 62 25.58 15.03 2.22
C PRO A 62 26.11 15.12 0.77
N ASN A 63 26.00 14.04 0.01
CA ASN A 63 26.40 14.01 -1.40
C ASN A 63 25.52 13.01 -2.20
N GLU A 64 25.60 13.08 -3.53
CA GLU A 64 24.76 12.28 -4.43
C GLU A 64 25.00 10.76 -4.31
N GLU A 65 26.26 10.36 -4.10
CA GLU A 65 26.61 8.94 -3.97
C GLU A 65 25.97 8.32 -2.71
N LEU A 66 26.13 8.96 -1.56
CA LEU A 66 25.47 8.55 -0.32
C LEU A 66 23.94 8.67 -0.40
N ALA A 67 23.44 9.64 -1.14
CA ALA A 67 22.01 9.82 -1.35
C ALA A 67 21.38 8.57 -1.99
N ARG A 68 22.01 8.05 -3.04
CA ARG A 68 21.57 6.81 -3.70
C ARG A 68 21.64 5.61 -2.76
N VAL A 69 22.76 5.44 -2.07
CA VAL A 69 22.93 4.33 -1.12
C VAL A 69 21.85 4.37 -0.02
N ARG A 70 21.59 5.53 0.58
CA ARG A 70 20.57 5.69 1.61
C ARG A 70 19.15 5.43 1.09
N ALA A 71 18.85 5.88 -0.12
CA ALA A 71 17.57 5.61 -0.76
C ALA A 71 17.32 4.10 -0.92
N PHE A 72 18.32 3.35 -1.39
CA PHE A 72 18.24 1.90 -1.52
C PHE A 72 18.19 1.19 -0.16
N GLN A 73 18.92 1.67 0.85
CA GLN A 73 18.86 1.11 2.20
C GLN A 73 17.46 1.21 2.81
N VAL A 74 16.72 2.28 2.54
CA VAL A 74 15.32 2.42 3.00
C VAL A 74 14.44 1.34 2.39
N ILE A 75 14.61 1.07 1.09
CA ILE A 75 13.88 -0.01 0.40
C ILE A 75 14.23 -1.38 0.99
N ASP A 76 15.50 -1.65 1.19
CA ASP A 76 16.01 -2.91 1.73
C ASP A 76 15.47 -3.20 3.13
N LEU A 77 15.49 -2.19 4.01
CA LEU A 77 14.91 -2.28 5.35
C LEU A 77 13.40 -2.53 5.32
N TYR A 78 12.70 -1.91 4.39
CA TYR A 78 11.28 -2.14 4.21
C TYR A 78 11.00 -3.57 3.74
N GLN A 79 11.71 -4.04 2.71
CA GLN A 79 11.58 -5.40 2.20
C GLN A 79 11.92 -6.46 3.27
N SER A 80 12.96 -6.25 4.07
CA SER A 80 13.36 -7.18 5.13
C SER A 80 12.29 -7.34 6.21
N LYS A 81 11.63 -6.25 6.62
CA LYS A 81 10.51 -6.27 7.56
C LYS A 81 9.31 -7.04 7.02
N TRP A 82 8.99 -6.86 5.74
CA TRP A 82 7.88 -7.55 5.09
C TRP A 82 8.18 -9.04 4.86
N ALA A 83 9.43 -9.40 4.52
CA ALA A 83 9.84 -10.78 4.37
C ALA A 83 9.64 -11.59 5.67
N GLN A 84 9.81 -10.96 6.84
CA GLN A 84 9.53 -11.57 8.14
C GLN A 84 8.04 -11.83 8.39
N SER A 85 7.14 -11.07 7.78
CA SER A 85 5.70 -11.19 7.96
C SER A 85 5.02 -12.25 7.09
N LYS A 86 5.77 -13.11 6.38
CA LYS A 86 5.28 -14.14 5.44
C LYS A 86 4.40 -13.64 4.29
N ALA A 87 4.26 -12.34 4.10
CA ALA A 87 3.65 -11.80 2.90
C ALA A 87 4.57 -12.03 1.70
N ARG A 88 4.02 -12.39 0.54
CA ARG A 88 4.79 -12.43 -0.71
C ARG A 88 5.35 -11.05 -0.97
N VAL A 89 6.64 -10.88 -0.74
CA VAL A 89 7.33 -9.63 -1.07
C VAL A 89 7.47 -9.58 -2.58
N SER A 90 6.58 -8.85 -3.23
CA SER A 90 6.78 -8.48 -4.63
C SER A 90 7.99 -7.56 -4.69
N GLN A 91 8.84 -7.77 -5.69
CA GLN A 91 10.00 -6.91 -5.89
C GLN A 91 9.55 -5.45 -6.01
N ILE A 92 10.20 -4.58 -5.26
CA ILE A 92 9.97 -3.15 -5.28
C ILE A 92 11.03 -2.52 -6.19
N ASN A 93 10.59 -1.88 -7.25
CA ASN A 93 11.43 -1.10 -8.12
C ASN A 93 11.41 0.37 -7.69
N LEU A 94 12.59 0.95 -7.51
CA LEU A 94 12.80 2.36 -7.20
C LEU A 94 13.33 3.08 -8.42
N GLU A 95 12.66 4.13 -8.84
CA GLU A 95 13.10 5.09 -9.85
C GLU A 95 13.22 6.47 -9.22
N ILE A 96 14.40 7.09 -9.37
CA ILE A 96 14.64 8.47 -8.90
C ILE A 96 14.79 9.35 -10.13
N SER A 97 13.96 10.35 -10.25
CA SER A 97 13.98 11.37 -11.30
C SER A 97 14.14 12.76 -10.72
N CYS A 98 14.70 13.67 -11.47
CA CYS A 98 14.91 15.05 -11.05
C CYS A 98 14.57 16.02 -12.18
N ASN A 99 14.17 17.22 -11.82
CA ASN A 99 13.75 18.22 -12.78
C ASN A 99 14.92 18.77 -13.63
N THR A 100 16.09 18.92 -13.01
CA THR A 100 17.33 19.35 -13.69
C THR A 100 18.50 18.48 -13.27
N TYR A 101 19.42 18.20 -14.20
CA TYR A 101 20.63 17.45 -13.90
C TYR A 101 21.80 18.40 -13.61
N PRO A 102 22.67 18.15 -12.61
CA PRO A 102 22.67 17.01 -11.67
C PRO A 102 21.55 17.10 -10.64
N CYS A 103 21.03 15.92 -10.23
CA CYS A 103 19.88 15.82 -9.34
C CYS A 103 20.10 16.51 -7.99
N PHE A 104 21.33 16.50 -7.49
CA PHE A 104 21.70 16.98 -6.17
C PHE A 104 22.07 18.48 -6.16
N LYS A 105 21.43 19.26 -7.01
CA LYS A 105 21.61 20.73 -7.05
C LYS A 105 20.67 21.39 -6.04
N PRO A 106 21.14 22.37 -5.24
CA PRO A 106 20.29 23.13 -4.32
C PRO A 106 19.04 23.70 -5.00
N GLY A 107 17.87 23.52 -4.38
CA GLY A 107 16.58 23.94 -4.92
C GLY A 107 16.01 23.06 -6.04
N ASN A 108 16.71 22.00 -6.45
CA ASN A 108 16.20 21.07 -7.44
C ASN A 108 15.11 20.18 -6.86
N GLN A 109 14.16 19.84 -7.69
CA GLN A 109 13.06 18.94 -7.34
C GLN A 109 13.42 17.50 -7.68
N VAL A 110 13.35 16.62 -6.69
CA VAL A 110 13.62 15.19 -6.83
C VAL A 110 12.35 14.40 -6.57
N THR A 111 12.03 13.48 -7.44
CA THR A 111 10.87 12.59 -7.33
C THR A 111 11.35 11.15 -7.22
N ALA A 112 10.95 10.48 -6.15
CA ALA A 112 11.11 9.04 -6.00
C ALA A 112 9.80 8.35 -6.39
N THR A 113 9.87 7.44 -7.34
CA THR A 113 8.74 6.61 -7.78
C THR A 113 9.00 5.16 -7.39
N ILE A 114 8.06 4.60 -6.67
CA ILE A 114 8.07 3.20 -6.24
C ILE A 114 7.01 2.46 -7.01
N SER A 115 7.39 1.35 -7.61
CA SER A 115 6.48 0.44 -8.30
C SER A 115 6.72 -0.99 -7.87
N SER A 116 5.67 -1.80 -7.89
CA SER A 116 5.73 -3.23 -7.59
C SER A 116 5.06 -4.02 -8.69
N GLU A 117 5.46 -5.28 -8.85
CA GLU A 117 4.81 -6.23 -9.77
C GLU A 117 3.33 -6.44 -9.46
N SER A 118 2.88 -6.17 -8.24
CA SER A 118 1.47 -6.23 -7.82
C SER A 118 0.63 -5.03 -8.24
N ASN A 119 1.07 -4.25 -9.23
CA ASN A 119 0.33 -3.13 -9.86
C ASN A 119 0.06 -1.91 -8.98
N PHE A 120 0.86 -1.65 -7.97
CA PHE A 120 0.82 -0.32 -7.35
C PHE A 120 2.01 0.55 -7.81
N LYS A 121 1.73 1.82 -8.00
CA LYS A 121 2.73 2.85 -8.28
C LYS A 121 2.45 4.02 -7.36
N ALA A 122 3.47 4.45 -6.63
CA ALA A 122 3.40 5.62 -5.76
C ALA A 122 4.63 6.51 -5.98
N SER A 123 4.45 7.81 -5.93
CA SER A 123 5.54 8.77 -6.08
C SER A 123 5.48 9.83 -4.99
N ALA A 124 6.63 10.33 -4.60
CA ALA A 124 6.77 11.46 -3.72
C ALA A 124 7.88 12.37 -4.22
N THR A 125 7.70 13.67 -4.01
CA THR A 125 8.58 14.70 -4.50
C THR A 125 9.02 15.61 -3.36
N GLU A 126 10.32 15.91 -3.30
CA GLU A 126 10.92 16.81 -2.31
C GLU A 126 11.97 17.70 -3.00
N TYR A 127 12.30 18.80 -2.37
CA TYR A 127 13.33 19.72 -2.84
C TYR A 127 14.66 19.49 -2.13
N VAL A 128 15.74 19.56 -2.90
CA VAL A 128 17.09 19.60 -2.31
C VAL A 128 17.26 20.92 -1.59
N ASP A 129 17.75 20.89 -0.35
CA ASP A 129 17.88 22.05 0.51
C ASP A 129 18.73 23.16 -0.17
N LEU A 130 18.25 24.40 -0.07
CA LEU A 130 18.90 25.57 -0.65
C LEU A 130 20.19 25.98 0.10
N TRP A 131 20.33 25.52 1.34
CA TRP A 131 21.41 25.95 2.25
C TRP A 131 22.62 25.00 2.30
N ARG A 132 22.74 24.15 1.31
CA ARG A 132 23.85 23.20 1.19
C ARG A 132 24.95 23.67 0.26
#